data_21596a7acacf08a4c6815f5b4ce9c5d2
#
_entry.id   21596a7acacf08a4c6815f5b4ce9c5d2
#
_cell.length_a   1.000
_cell.length_b   1.000
_cell.length_c   1.000
_cell.angle_alpha   90.00
_cell.angle_beta   90.00
_cell.angle_gamma   90.00
#
_symmetry.space_group_name_H-M   'P 1'
#
loop_
_entity.id
_entity.type
_entity.pdbx_description
1 polymer ?
#
loop_
_entity_poly.entity_id
_entity_poly.type
_entity_poly.pdbx_seq_one_letter_code
_entity_poly.pdbx_strand_id
1 'polypeptide(L)'
;TAVGVALETGQTTGLLIGDIAFLHDSNGLIGLARRGADVRIVVVDNNGGGIFSFLPQRTSLPGGQFETIFGTPHESDASLIARAHGVRSCEARTTAELRQALAEVGPSVIVVKADRDKNVEHHDEIHRAVAEAVRGSIKV
;
A
#
# COMPACT_ATOMS: atom_id res chain seq x y z
N THR A 1 1.93 -11.44 -10.75
CA THR A 1 1.29 -10.76 -11.92
C THR A 1 2.16 -9.62 -12.44
N ALA A 2 2.49 -8.55 -11.65
CA ALA A 2 3.22 -7.38 -12.15
C ALA A 2 4.57 -7.71 -12.80
N VAL A 3 5.33 -8.64 -12.24
CA VAL A 3 6.60 -9.10 -12.82
C VAL A 3 6.38 -9.74 -14.20
N GLY A 4 5.33 -10.54 -14.37
CA GLY A 4 4.99 -11.13 -15.67
C GLY A 4 4.62 -10.07 -16.70
N VAL A 5 3.88 -9.04 -16.31
CA VAL A 5 3.56 -7.91 -17.19
C VAL A 5 4.82 -7.17 -17.63
N ALA A 6 5.71 -6.84 -16.70
CA ALA A 6 6.96 -6.15 -17.02
C ALA A 6 7.85 -6.95 -17.98
N LEU A 7 7.95 -8.26 -17.78
CA LEU A 7 8.76 -9.14 -18.63
C LEU A 7 8.18 -9.28 -20.03
N GLU A 8 6.86 -9.45 -20.15
CA GLU A 8 6.18 -9.60 -21.43
C GLU A 8 6.18 -8.34 -22.26
N THR A 9 5.94 -7.19 -21.61
CA THR A 9 5.84 -5.91 -22.32
C THR A 9 7.17 -5.21 -22.52
N GLY A 10 8.21 -5.58 -21.76
CA GLY A 10 9.48 -4.86 -21.70
C GLY A 10 9.36 -3.43 -21.15
N GLN A 11 8.22 -3.08 -20.54
CA GLN A 11 7.94 -1.73 -20.05
C GLN A 11 7.99 -1.67 -18.53
N THR A 12 8.26 -0.47 -18.03
CA THR A 12 8.13 -0.17 -16.60
C THR A 12 6.70 -0.48 -16.13
N THR A 13 6.58 -1.30 -15.10
CA THR A 13 5.28 -1.67 -14.52
C THR A 13 5.18 -1.15 -13.09
N GLY A 14 4.14 -0.35 -12.82
CA GLY A 14 3.80 0.08 -11.45
C GLY A 14 2.91 -0.96 -10.77
N LEU A 15 3.22 -1.27 -9.49
CA LEU A 15 2.37 -2.07 -8.61
C LEU A 15 2.07 -1.27 -7.35
N LEU A 16 0.79 -1.01 -7.09
CA LEU A 16 0.32 -0.49 -5.81
C LEU A 16 -0.23 -1.66 -4.99
N ILE A 17 0.27 -1.83 -3.76
CA ILE A 17 -0.05 -3.00 -2.92
C ILE A 17 -0.07 -2.60 -1.44
N GLY A 18 -0.93 -3.23 -0.64
CA GLY A 18 -0.90 -3.09 0.82
C GLY A 18 0.20 -3.95 1.44
N ASP A 19 0.58 -3.62 2.66
CA ASP A 19 1.63 -4.27 3.44
C ASP A 19 1.40 -5.78 3.62
N ILE A 20 0.22 -6.21 4.08
CA ILE A 20 -0.10 -7.63 4.27
C ILE A 20 0.00 -8.40 2.94
N ALA A 21 -0.52 -7.85 1.84
CA ALA A 21 -0.44 -8.48 0.54
C ALA A 21 1.00 -8.53 0.03
N PHE A 22 1.81 -7.49 0.29
CA PHE A 22 3.24 -7.48 -0.02
C PHE A 22 3.99 -8.56 0.77
N LEU A 23 3.73 -8.69 2.08
CA LEU A 23 4.34 -9.72 2.93
C LEU A 23 3.99 -11.13 2.42
N HIS A 24 2.72 -11.35 2.07
CA HIS A 24 2.26 -12.63 1.54
C HIS A 24 2.95 -13.01 0.22
N ASP A 25 3.20 -12.03 -0.66
CA ASP A 25 3.74 -12.25 -2.01
C ASP A 25 5.23 -11.84 -2.14
N SER A 26 5.93 -11.64 -1.03
CA SER A 26 7.32 -11.19 -0.99
C SER A 26 8.29 -12.11 -1.76
N ASN A 27 7.97 -13.40 -1.87
CA ASN A 27 8.71 -14.34 -2.70
C ASN A 27 8.74 -13.95 -4.19
N GLY A 28 7.80 -13.12 -4.66
CA GLY A 28 7.82 -12.56 -6.00
C GLY A 28 9.03 -11.68 -6.31
N LEU A 29 9.72 -11.20 -5.26
CA LEU A 29 10.96 -10.43 -5.39
C LEU A 29 12.19 -11.29 -5.74
N ILE A 30 12.12 -12.61 -5.57
CA ILE A 30 13.26 -13.51 -5.79
C ILE A 30 13.75 -13.37 -7.24
N GLY A 31 14.98 -12.92 -7.39
CA GLY A 31 15.63 -12.75 -8.67
C GLY A 31 15.06 -11.64 -9.57
N LEU A 32 14.25 -10.72 -9.03
CA LEU A 32 13.63 -9.64 -9.79
C LEU A 32 14.65 -8.81 -10.57
N ALA A 33 15.74 -8.38 -9.91
CA ALA A 33 16.80 -7.62 -10.56
C ALA A 33 17.51 -8.40 -11.69
N ARG A 34 17.72 -9.71 -11.51
CA ARG A 34 18.40 -10.56 -12.52
C ARG A 34 17.52 -10.85 -13.74
N ARG A 35 16.19 -10.77 -13.60
CA ARG A 35 15.26 -11.00 -14.70
C ARG A 35 15.11 -9.80 -15.62
N GLY A 36 15.69 -8.65 -15.27
CA GLY A 36 15.53 -7.41 -16.05
C GLY A 36 14.11 -6.83 -16.02
N ALA A 37 13.26 -7.27 -15.09
CA ALA A 37 11.91 -6.75 -14.95
C ALA A 37 11.93 -5.39 -14.22
N ASP A 38 11.54 -4.33 -14.90
CA ASP A 38 11.44 -2.98 -14.31
C ASP A 38 10.07 -2.83 -13.64
N VAL A 39 10.00 -3.24 -12.38
CA VAL A 39 8.78 -3.15 -11.55
C VAL A 39 9.01 -2.19 -10.39
N ARG A 40 8.19 -1.16 -10.30
CA ARG A 40 8.16 -0.22 -9.18
C ARG A 40 6.99 -0.56 -8.27
N ILE A 41 7.30 -1.04 -7.07
CA ILE A 41 6.31 -1.52 -6.10
C ILE A 41 6.11 -0.44 -5.04
N VAL A 42 4.93 0.16 -5.01
CA VAL A 42 4.53 1.07 -3.94
C VAL A 42 3.75 0.28 -2.90
N VAL A 43 4.34 0.15 -1.72
CA VAL A 43 3.72 -0.53 -0.58
C VAL A 43 3.07 0.52 0.31
N VAL A 44 1.74 0.50 0.42
CA VAL A 44 1.03 1.29 1.44
C VAL A 44 1.04 0.49 2.73
N ASP A 45 1.85 0.96 3.67
CA ASP A 45 2.11 0.26 4.93
C ASP A 45 1.36 0.97 6.08
N ASN A 46 0.30 0.34 6.52
CA ASN A 46 -0.51 0.76 7.66
C ASN A 46 -0.37 -0.18 8.88
N ASN A 47 0.60 -1.09 8.82
CA ASN A 47 0.91 -2.07 9.86
C ASN A 47 -0.28 -2.99 10.16
N GLY A 48 -0.94 -3.54 9.12
CA GLY A 48 -1.96 -4.57 9.34
C GLY A 48 -3.25 -4.45 8.53
N GLY A 49 -4.33 -4.94 9.11
CA GLY A 49 -5.64 -5.06 8.48
C GLY A 49 -6.43 -3.74 8.42
N GLY A 50 -5.92 -2.72 7.74
CA GLY A 50 -6.52 -1.38 7.68
C GLY A 50 -7.96 -1.34 7.20
N ILE A 51 -8.37 -2.28 6.35
CA ILE A 51 -9.76 -2.36 5.87
C ILE A 51 -10.75 -2.58 7.02
N PHE A 52 -10.35 -3.25 8.08
CA PHE A 52 -11.22 -3.53 9.23
C PHE A 52 -11.46 -2.31 10.12
N SER A 53 -10.67 -1.25 9.98
CA SER A 53 -10.87 0.01 10.69
C SER A 53 -12.17 0.73 10.27
N PHE A 54 -12.75 0.37 9.13
CA PHE A 54 -14.05 0.85 8.65
C PHE A 54 -15.24 0.08 9.25
N LEU A 55 -15.01 -0.98 10.01
CA LEU A 55 -16.07 -1.80 10.58
C LEU A 55 -16.53 -1.24 11.94
N PRO A 56 -17.81 -1.46 12.32
CA PRO A 56 -18.31 -1.08 13.64
C PRO A 56 -17.52 -1.67 14.81
N GLN A 57 -16.87 -2.81 14.60
CA GLN A 57 -16.02 -3.49 15.58
C GLN A 57 -14.84 -2.62 16.05
N ARG A 58 -14.38 -1.68 15.20
CA ARG A 58 -13.31 -0.73 15.57
C ARG A 58 -13.65 0.08 16.83
N THR A 59 -14.92 0.46 16.99
CA THR A 59 -15.40 1.27 18.10
C THR A 59 -16.14 0.46 19.19
N SER A 60 -16.66 -0.71 18.86
CA SER A 60 -17.45 -1.54 19.79
C SER A 60 -16.60 -2.54 20.58
N LEU A 61 -15.40 -2.89 20.13
CA LEU A 61 -14.50 -3.78 20.83
C LEU A 61 -13.45 -3.00 21.64
N PRO A 62 -12.98 -3.54 22.78
CA PRO A 62 -11.77 -3.02 23.41
C PRO A 62 -10.60 -2.99 22.43
N GLY A 63 -9.82 -1.91 22.43
CA GLY A 63 -8.76 -1.71 21.43
C GLY A 63 -7.79 -2.87 21.28
N GLY A 64 -7.37 -3.48 22.38
CA GLY A 64 -6.49 -4.66 22.32
C GLY A 64 -7.12 -5.88 21.66
N GLN A 65 -8.42 -6.11 21.82
CA GLN A 65 -9.13 -7.20 21.14
C GLN A 65 -9.30 -6.90 19.65
N PHE A 66 -9.61 -5.66 19.30
CA PHE A 66 -9.68 -5.26 17.90
C PHE A 66 -8.34 -5.48 17.19
N GLU A 67 -7.24 -5.01 17.78
CA GLU A 67 -5.91 -5.19 17.18
C GLU A 67 -5.52 -6.67 17.04
N THR A 68 -5.86 -7.51 18.03
CA THR A 68 -5.55 -8.95 17.98
C THR A 68 -6.32 -9.68 16.88
N ILE A 69 -7.60 -9.34 16.66
CA ILE A 69 -8.50 -10.11 15.79
C ILE A 69 -8.56 -9.53 14.38
N PHE A 70 -8.56 -8.20 14.26
CA PHE A 70 -8.80 -7.48 13.01
C PHE A 70 -7.59 -6.66 12.54
N GLY A 71 -7.00 -5.86 13.43
CA GLY A 71 -5.86 -5.00 13.10
C GLY A 71 -4.62 -5.80 12.74
N THR A 72 -4.37 -6.87 13.47
CA THR A 72 -3.27 -7.83 13.26
C THR A 72 -1.95 -7.15 12.87
N PRO A 73 -1.40 -6.25 13.71
CA PRO A 73 -0.16 -5.55 13.40
C PRO A 73 0.98 -6.57 13.24
N HIS A 74 1.75 -6.42 12.17
CA HIS A 74 2.78 -7.41 11.81
C HIS A 74 4.21 -6.98 12.16
N GLU A 75 4.43 -5.68 12.44
CA GLU A 75 5.74 -5.09 12.82
C GLU A 75 6.88 -5.39 11.83
N SER A 76 6.56 -5.80 10.61
CA SER A 76 7.54 -6.15 9.59
C SER A 76 7.98 -4.92 8.80
N ASP A 77 9.26 -4.86 8.42
CA ASP A 77 9.81 -3.80 7.58
C ASP A 77 9.90 -4.25 6.12
N ALA A 78 9.01 -3.73 5.29
CA ALA A 78 8.97 -4.03 3.85
C ALA A 78 10.27 -3.62 3.13
N SER A 79 10.97 -2.57 3.60
CA SER A 79 12.25 -2.15 3.05
C SER A 79 13.36 -3.15 3.35
N LEU A 80 13.39 -3.72 4.55
CA LEU A 80 14.36 -4.77 4.90
C LEU A 80 14.11 -6.03 4.08
N ILE A 81 12.86 -6.42 3.89
CA ILE A 81 12.48 -7.56 3.05
C ILE A 81 12.94 -7.35 1.61
N ALA A 82 12.67 -6.18 1.03
CA ALA A 82 13.13 -5.85 -0.32
C ALA A 82 14.65 -5.97 -0.46
N ARG A 83 15.39 -5.38 0.47
CA ARG A 83 16.86 -5.44 0.49
C ARG A 83 17.40 -6.86 0.65
N ALA A 84 16.75 -7.70 1.46
CA ALA A 84 17.12 -9.11 1.60
C ALA A 84 17.01 -9.88 0.28
N HIS A 85 16.12 -9.46 -0.62
CA HIS A 85 16.00 -10.00 -1.98
C HIS A 85 16.87 -9.27 -3.03
N GLY A 86 17.75 -8.34 -2.61
CA GLY A 86 18.58 -7.55 -3.51
C GLY A 86 17.83 -6.50 -4.32
N VAL A 87 16.63 -6.11 -3.87
CA VAL A 87 15.83 -5.06 -4.50
C VAL A 87 16.03 -3.76 -3.73
N ARG A 88 16.29 -2.68 -4.48
CA ARG A 88 16.42 -1.33 -3.89
C ARG A 88 15.11 -0.93 -3.19
N SER A 89 15.23 -0.26 -2.05
CA SER A 89 14.05 0.28 -1.36
C SER A 89 14.33 1.63 -0.73
N CYS A 90 13.26 2.42 -0.63
CA CYS A 90 13.21 3.69 0.10
C CYS A 90 11.84 3.89 0.74
N GLU A 91 11.78 4.80 1.71
CA GLU A 91 10.52 5.32 2.24
C GLU A 91 10.23 6.66 1.60
N ALA A 92 8.99 6.87 1.14
CA ALA A 92 8.51 8.15 0.64
C ALA A 92 7.47 8.71 1.61
N ARG A 93 7.78 9.89 2.17
CA ARG A 93 6.94 10.62 3.15
C ARG A 93 6.15 11.75 2.53
N THR A 94 6.55 12.16 1.33
CA THR A 94 5.93 13.25 0.58
C THR A 94 5.66 12.83 -0.86
N THR A 95 4.71 13.52 -1.49
CA THR A 95 4.41 13.31 -2.92
C THR A 95 5.65 13.57 -3.80
N ALA A 96 6.50 14.52 -3.41
CA ALA A 96 7.73 14.82 -4.15
C ALA A 96 8.72 13.65 -4.09
N GLU A 97 8.94 13.07 -2.91
CA GLU A 97 9.79 11.90 -2.72
C GLU A 97 9.25 10.67 -3.46
N LEU A 98 7.92 10.45 -3.43
CA LEU A 98 7.29 9.36 -4.18
C LEU A 98 7.50 9.53 -5.69
N ARG A 99 7.30 10.73 -6.23
CA ARG A 99 7.55 11.02 -7.65
C ARG A 99 9.02 10.80 -8.02
N GLN A 100 9.95 11.25 -7.19
CA GLN A 100 11.37 11.04 -7.39
C GLN A 100 11.71 9.55 -7.41
N ALA A 101 11.25 8.78 -6.43
CA ALA A 101 11.49 7.35 -6.35
C ALA A 101 10.90 6.57 -7.54
N LEU A 102 9.71 6.96 -8.01
CA LEU A 102 9.09 6.37 -9.19
C LEU A 102 9.83 6.69 -10.50
N ALA A 103 10.53 7.81 -10.58
CA ALA A 103 11.32 8.21 -11.75
C ALA A 103 12.66 7.47 -11.87
N GLU A 104 13.16 6.87 -10.80
CA GLU A 104 14.41 6.15 -10.81
C GLU A 104 14.30 4.83 -11.59
N VAL A 105 15.33 4.49 -12.36
CA VAL A 105 15.36 3.31 -13.24
C VAL A 105 15.59 2.01 -12.46
N GLY A 106 14.91 0.95 -12.88
CA GLY A 106 15.08 -0.41 -12.36
C GLY A 106 14.11 -0.76 -11.22
N PRO A 107 14.07 -2.04 -10.84
CA PRO A 107 13.12 -2.53 -9.86
C PRO A 107 13.34 -1.89 -8.49
N SER A 108 12.25 -1.51 -7.83
CA SER A 108 12.31 -0.89 -6.52
C SER A 108 11.05 -1.14 -5.69
N VAL A 109 11.21 -1.11 -4.39
CA VAL A 109 10.12 -1.10 -3.39
C VAL A 109 10.12 0.26 -2.71
N ILE A 110 9.01 0.97 -2.81
CA ILE A 110 8.81 2.30 -2.24
C ILE A 110 7.75 2.16 -1.15
N VAL A 111 8.13 2.39 0.10
CA VAL A 111 7.23 2.26 1.24
C VAL A 111 6.60 3.62 1.55
N VAL A 112 5.28 3.63 1.63
CA VAL A 112 4.50 4.79 2.06
C VAL A 112 3.76 4.40 3.34
N LYS A 113 4.15 4.99 4.45
CA LYS A 113 3.49 4.77 5.74
C LYS A 113 2.14 5.47 5.77
N ALA A 114 1.12 4.77 6.25
CA ALA A 114 -0.23 5.29 6.38
C ALA A 114 -0.77 5.02 7.79
N ASP A 115 -1.53 5.98 8.30
CA ASP A 115 -2.24 5.87 9.57
C ASP A 115 -3.67 5.36 9.29
N ARG A 116 -4.08 4.28 9.97
CA ARG A 116 -5.40 3.65 9.76
C ARG A 116 -6.57 4.53 10.19
N ASP A 117 -6.43 5.24 11.29
CA ASP A 117 -7.50 6.09 11.83
C ASP A 117 -7.67 7.35 10.97
N LYS A 118 -6.58 8.01 10.61
CA LYS A 118 -6.62 9.14 9.66
C LYS A 118 -7.19 8.74 8.29
N ASN A 119 -6.92 7.52 7.85
CA ASN A 119 -7.49 7.03 6.60
C ASN A 119 -9.02 6.91 6.67
N VAL A 120 -9.57 6.46 7.81
CA VAL A 120 -11.03 6.44 8.03
C VAL A 120 -11.59 7.86 8.02
N GLU A 121 -10.98 8.79 8.76
CA GLU A 121 -11.41 10.19 8.80
C GLU A 121 -11.47 10.82 7.40
N HIS A 122 -10.43 10.65 6.59
CA HIS A 122 -10.39 11.15 5.21
C HIS A 122 -11.47 10.52 4.33
N HIS A 123 -11.74 9.23 4.47
CA HIS A 123 -12.81 8.57 3.72
C HIS A 123 -14.19 9.09 4.11
N ASP A 124 -14.43 9.35 5.39
CA ASP A 124 -15.68 9.95 5.86
C ASP A 124 -15.89 11.36 5.29
N GLU A 125 -14.82 12.16 5.18
CA GLU A 125 -14.87 13.47 4.52
C GLU A 125 -15.24 13.34 3.03
N ILE A 126 -14.59 12.41 2.31
CA ILE A 126 -14.88 12.16 0.90
C ILE A 126 -16.32 11.69 0.72
N HIS A 127 -16.78 10.73 1.54
CA HIS A 127 -18.15 10.20 1.47
C HIS A 127 -19.18 11.30 1.71
N ARG A 128 -18.92 12.20 2.67
CA ARG A 128 -19.77 13.35 2.94
C ARG A 128 -19.85 14.29 1.74
N ALA A 129 -18.70 14.66 1.18
CA ALA A 129 -18.63 15.53 0.01
C ALA A 129 -19.37 14.94 -1.21
N VAL A 130 -19.18 13.65 -1.47
CA VAL A 130 -19.89 12.93 -2.54
C VAL A 130 -21.39 12.91 -2.30
N ALA A 131 -21.83 12.60 -1.06
CA ALA A 131 -23.25 12.56 -0.71
C ALA A 131 -23.91 13.95 -0.86
N GLU A 132 -23.22 15.03 -0.52
CA GLU A 132 -23.69 16.41 -0.71
C GLU A 132 -23.82 16.76 -2.20
N ALA A 133 -22.80 16.42 -3.01
CA ALA A 133 -22.83 16.66 -4.44
C ALA A 133 -23.98 15.90 -5.14
N VAL A 134 -24.20 14.63 -4.77
CA VAL A 134 -25.31 13.82 -5.29
C VAL A 134 -26.66 14.42 -4.91
N ARG A 135 -26.88 14.80 -3.64
CA ARG A 135 -28.14 15.44 -3.22
C ARG A 135 -28.39 16.77 -3.94
N GLY A 136 -27.33 17.55 -4.17
CA GLY A 136 -27.42 18.82 -4.91
C GLY A 136 -27.72 18.67 -6.41
N SER A 137 -27.40 17.50 -6.99
CA SER A 137 -27.64 17.21 -8.42
C SER A 137 -29.01 16.60 -8.69
N ILE A 138 -29.66 15.99 -7.70
CA ILE A 138 -31.02 15.48 -7.81
C ILE A 138 -32.00 16.65 -7.60
N LYS A 139 -32.37 17.31 -8.72
CA LYS A 139 -33.52 18.21 -8.71
C LYS A 139 -34.79 17.37 -8.69
N VAL A 140 -35.51 17.38 -7.58
CA VAL A 140 -36.89 16.88 -7.47
C VAL A 140 -37.82 17.86 -8.16
#